data_d04cd1027e8d0a322f6c2dd5b590e0dd
#
_entry.id   d04cd1027e8d0a322f6c2dd5b590e0dd
#
_cell.length_a   1.000
_cell.length_b   1.000
_cell.length_c   1.000
_cell.angle_alpha   90.00
_cell.angle_beta   90.00
_cell.angle_gamma   90.00
#
_symmetry.space_group_name_H-M   'P 1'
#
loop_
_entity.id
_entity.type
_entity.pdbx_description
1 polymer ?
#
loop_
_entity_poly.entity_id
_entity_poly.type
_entity_poly.pdbx_seq_one_letter_code
_entity_poly.pdbx_strand_id
1 'polypeptide(L)'
;KLRRVLQEISNVLELPQPIEESRKYIVEVQGEIEGAVKSEITQTYLVAEPNCEVRLRRREWQGKSFFIHTTTKRISQNEQLVTERQISKNLYTSLLQQADPYRQTIEKTRCSFIWKGQYFELDSYKTPCKGLVILETKDVAEGEAVKFPPFLRVLEDITGNKRYYNYNMALK
;
A
#
# COMPACT_ATOMS: atom_id res chain seq x y z
N LYS A 1 -9.21 1.42 -16.97
CA LYS A 1 -8.87 2.85 -17.31
C LYS A 1 -9.87 3.83 -16.67
N LEU A 2 -11.19 3.61 -16.82
CA LEU A 2 -12.23 4.54 -16.32
C LEU A 2 -12.17 4.70 -14.79
N ARG A 3 -12.06 3.59 -14.02
CA ARG A 3 -11.93 3.64 -12.55
C ARG A 3 -10.76 4.52 -12.08
N ARG A 4 -9.59 4.37 -12.73
CA ARG A 4 -8.41 5.17 -12.37
C ARG A 4 -8.64 6.67 -12.61
N VAL A 5 -9.29 7.02 -13.72
CA VAL A 5 -9.65 8.41 -14.02
C VAL A 5 -10.66 8.96 -13.02
N LEU A 6 -11.68 8.17 -12.65
CA LEU A 6 -12.65 8.54 -11.61
C LEU A 6 -11.97 8.72 -10.25
N GLN A 7 -11.00 7.87 -9.92
CA GLN A 7 -10.23 7.99 -8.68
C GLN A 7 -9.36 9.25 -8.66
N GLU A 8 -8.71 9.57 -9.78
CA GLU A 8 -7.93 10.81 -9.93
C GLU A 8 -8.82 12.04 -9.82
N ILE A 9 -10.01 12.03 -10.44
CA ILE A 9 -11.00 13.09 -10.33
C ILE A 9 -11.50 13.23 -8.89
N SER A 10 -11.85 12.13 -8.22
CA SER A 10 -12.28 12.14 -6.82
C SER A 10 -11.20 12.67 -5.88
N ASN A 11 -9.93 12.33 -6.13
CA ASN A 11 -8.80 12.87 -5.36
C ASN A 11 -8.64 14.37 -5.54
N VAL A 12 -8.80 14.88 -6.77
CA VAL A 12 -8.68 16.33 -7.08
C VAL A 12 -9.84 17.11 -6.50
N LEU A 13 -11.05 16.55 -6.57
CA LEU A 13 -12.27 17.20 -6.06
C LEU A 13 -12.51 16.93 -4.57
N GLU A 14 -11.64 16.15 -3.91
CA GLU A 14 -11.78 15.75 -2.50
C GLU A 14 -13.16 15.11 -2.21
N LEU A 15 -13.62 14.23 -3.12
CA LEU A 15 -14.87 13.52 -2.96
C LEU A 15 -14.70 12.23 -2.17
N PRO A 16 -15.66 11.84 -1.30
CA PRO A 16 -15.67 10.55 -0.64
C PRO A 16 -15.61 9.39 -1.64
N GLN A 17 -14.85 8.36 -1.30
CA GLN A 17 -14.66 7.18 -2.12
C GLN A 17 -15.08 5.93 -1.34
N PRO A 18 -15.65 4.91 -2.01
CA PRO A 18 -15.87 3.62 -1.39
C PRO A 18 -14.56 3.05 -0.84
N ILE A 19 -14.65 2.37 0.29
CA ILE A 19 -13.51 1.61 0.81
C ILE A 19 -13.44 0.32 -0.01
N GLU A 20 -12.47 0.26 -0.93
CA GLU A 20 -12.20 -0.96 -1.69
C GLU A 20 -11.28 -1.87 -0.88
N GLU A 21 -11.72 -3.10 -0.65
CA GLU A 21 -10.88 -4.13 -0.05
C GLU A 21 -10.04 -4.79 -1.13
N SER A 22 -8.72 -4.67 -1.01
CA SER A 22 -7.78 -5.47 -1.78
C SER A 22 -7.71 -6.88 -1.22
N ARG A 23 -7.60 -7.88 -2.08
CA ARG A 23 -7.32 -9.25 -1.62
C ARG A 23 -5.86 -9.38 -1.25
N LYS A 24 -5.58 -9.96 -0.09
CA LYS A 24 -4.24 -10.07 0.49
C LYS A 24 -3.94 -11.49 0.93
N TYR A 25 -2.73 -11.93 0.65
CA TYR A 25 -2.29 -13.28 0.95
C TYR A 25 -0.87 -13.25 1.51
N ILE A 26 -0.61 -14.06 2.53
CA ILE A 26 0.76 -14.38 2.91
C ILE A 26 1.24 -15.45 1.92
N VAL A 27 2.42 -15.21 1.34
CA VAL A 27 2.96 -16.08 0.31
C VAL A 27 4.44 -16.39 0.54
N GLU A 28 4.90 -17.49 -0.06
CA GLU A 28 6.30 -17.83 -0.21
C GLU A 28 6.68 -17.74 -1.68
N VAL A 29 7.80 -17.10 -1.96
CA VAL A 29 8.35 -16.98 -3.32
C VAL A 29 9.21 -18.20 -3.61
N GLN A 30 8.86 -18.97 -4.64
CA GLN A 30 9.53 -20.22 -5.02
C GLN A 30 10.36 -20.09 -6.30
N GLY A 31 10.34 -18.94 -6.94
CA GLY A 31 11.03 -18.72 -8.21
C GLY A 31 11.24 -17.24 -8.52
N GLU A 32 11.83 -16.98 -9.67
CA GLU A 32 12.10 -15.63 -10.14
C GLU A 32 10.84 -14.98 -10.73
N ILE A 33 10.64 -13.69 -10.46
CA ILE A 33 9.50 -12.93 -10.98
C ILE A 33 9.99 -12.12 -12.19
N GLU A 34 9.86 -12.70 -13.37
CA GLU A 34 10.26 -12.04 -14.62
C GLU A 34 9.42 -10.80 -14.90
N GLY A 35 10.06 -9.74 -15.42
CA GLY A 35 9.39 -8.51 -15.81
C GLY A 35 8.83 -7.68 -14.65
N ALA A 36 9.13 -8.03 -13.40
CA ALA A 36 8.68 -7.26 -12.25
C ALA A 36 9.40 -5.93 -12.11
N VAL A 37 8.64 -4.90 -11.77
CA VAL A 37 9.18 -3.59 -11.39
C VAL A 37 9.42 -3.59 -9.89
N LYS A 38 10.71 -3.56 -9.49
CA LYS A 38 11.11 -3.51 -8.07
C LYS A 38 11.28 -2.07 -7.62
N SER A 39 10.79 -1.75 -6.44
CA SER A 39 10.97 -0.46 -5.78
C SER A 39 11.13 -0.64 -4.26
N GLU A 40 11.99 0.19 -3.66
CA GLU A 40 12.13 0.27 -2.21
C GLU A 40 11.11 1.29 -1.68
N ILE A 41 10.42 0.92 -0.61
CA ILE A 41 9.40 1.76 0.02
C ILE A 41 9.76 1.96 1.48
N THR A 42 9.86 3.23 1.88
CA THR A 42 9.90 3.68 3.27
C THR A 42 8.59 4.42 3.55
N GLN A 43 7.84 4.02 4.57
CA GLN A 43 6.55 4.60 4.91
C GLN A 43 6.49 4.94 6.39
N THR A 44 6.22 6.20 6.70
CA THR A 44 6.11 6.73 8.06
C THR A 44 4.72 7.32 8.26
N TYR A 45 4.08 6.96 9.37
CA TYR A 45 2.81 7.56 9.78
C TYR A 45 3.07 8.81 10.62
N LEU A 46 2.25 9.82 10.43
CA LEU A 46 2.29 11.08 11.18
C LEU A 46 1.20 11.09 12.25
N VAL A 47 1.39 11.93 13.26
CA VAL A 47 0.32 12.24 14.22
C VAL A 47 -0.86 12.80 13.44
N ALA A 48 -2.05 12.27 13.69
CA ALA A 48 -3.27 12.66 12.99
C ALA A 48 -4.47 12.72 13.95
N GLU A 49 -5.50 13.42 13.54
CA GLU A 49 -6.77 13.47 14.26
C GLU A 49 -7.48 12.10 14.26
N PRO A 50 -8.42 11.87 15.19
CA PRO A 50 -9.26 10.67 15.17
C PRO A 50 -9.93 10.46 13.79
N ASN A 51 -10.00 9.19 13.37
CA ASN A 51 -10.51 8.78 12.05
C ASN A 51 -9.70 9.27 10.84
N CYS A 52 -8.51 9.82 11.07
CA CYS A 52 -7.56 10.19 10.02
C CYS A 52 -6.30 9.34 10.12
N GLU A 53 -5.79 8.95 8.95
CA GLU A 53 -4.44 8.42 8.80
C GLU A 53 -3.66 9.36 7.90
N VAL A 54 -2.51 9.81 8.36
CA VAL A 54 -1.59 10.60 7.54
C VAL A 54 -0.30 9.84 7.41
N ARG A 55 0.16 9.64 6.18
CA ARG A 55 1.39 8.92 5.91
C ARG A 55 2.27 9.64 4.91
N LEU A 56 3.56 9.54 5.16
CA LEU A 56 4.60 9.89 4.21
C LEU A 56 5.16 8.61 3.61
N ARG A 57 5.38 8.61 2.29
CA ARG A 57 6.01 7.50 1.58
C ARG A 57 7.16 8.04 0.74
N ARG A 58 8.34 7.44 0.90
CA ARG A 58 9.44 7.54 -0.05
C ARG A 58 9.46 6.25 -0.86
N ARG A 59 9.38 6.37 -2.17
CA ARG A 59 9.53 5.27 -3.11
C ARG A 59 10.79 5.49 -3.93
N GLU A 60 11.68 4.53 -3.94
CA GLU A 60 12.90 4.55 -4.74
C GLU A 60 12.78 3.54 -5.88
N TRP A 61 13.00 4.01 -7.08
CA TRP A 61 12.95 3.21 -8.29
C TRP A 61 13.99 3.72 -9.30
N GLN A 62 14.84 2.83 -9.79
CA GLN A 62 15.92 3.17 -10.75
C GLN A 62 16.75 4.39 -10.34
N GLY A 63 17.16 4.47 -9.09
CA GLY A 63 17.96 5.57 -8.55
C GLY A 63 17.20 6.90 -8.35
N LYS A 64 15.90 6.94 -8.63
CA LYS A 64 15.06 8.12 -8.40
C LYS A 64 14.20 7.93 -7.16
N SER A 65 14.05 9.00 -6.38
CA SER A 65 13.16 9.02 -5.21
C SER A 65 11.91 9.85 -5.48
N PHE A 66 10.76 9.29 -5.11
CA PHE A 66 9.47 9.95 -5.17
C PHE A 66 8.92 10.07 -3.74
N PHE A 67 8.47 11.26 -3.38
CA PHE A 67 7.94 11.57 -2.05
C PHE A 67 6.45 11.83 -2.16
N ILE A 68 5.67 11.12 -1.36
CA ILE A 68 4.21 11.12 -1.47
C ILE A 68 3.65 11.34 -0.06
N HIS A 69 2.73 12.28 0.05
CA HIS A 69 1.93 12.52 1.23
C HIS A 69 0.51 12.02 0.96
N THR A 70 -0.01 11.18 1.84
CA THR A 70 -1.37 10.65 1.74
C THR A 70 -2.11 10.95 3.03
N THR A 71 -3.30 11.52 2.92
CA THR A 71 -4.27 11.63 4.01
C THR A 71 -5.47 10.76 3.68
N THR A 72 -5.86 9.91 4.61
CA THR A 72 -7.08 9.11 4.53
C THR A 72 -7.97 9.46 5.70
N LYS A 73 -9.15 9.99 5.45
CA LYS A 73 -10.16 10.32 6.45
C LYS A 73 -11.36 9.41 6.28
N ARG A 74 -11.70 8.66 7.31
CA ARG A 74 -12.90 7.83 7.31
C ARG A 74 -14.13 8.72 7.48
N ILE A 75 -15.05 8.66 6.53
CA ILE A 75 -16.30 9.43 6.51
C ILE A 75 -17.44 8.58 7.11
N SER A 76 -17.52 7.31 6.72
CA SER A 76 -18.52 6.35 7.23
C SER A 76 -17.90 4.94 7.36
N GLN A 77 -18.73 3.94 7.59
CA GLN A 77 -18.26 2.54 7.61
C GLN A 77 -17.73 2.09 6.23
N ASN A 78 -18.30 2.63 5.15
CA ASN A 78 -18.03 2.17 3.78
C ASN A 78 -17.37 3.24 2.89
N GLU A 79 -17.13 4.44 3.42
CA GLU A 79 -16.61 5.56 2.66
C GLU A 79 -15.43 6.23 3.34
N GLN A 80 -14.48 6.65 2.56
CA GLN A 80 -13.31 7.40 2.98
C GLN A 80 -12.98 8.50 1.98
N LEU A 81 -12.35 9.56 2.48
CA LEU A 81 -11.73 10.59 1.68
C LEU A 81 -10.23 10.33 1.64
N VAL A 82 -9.70 10.11 0.45
CA VAL A 82 -8.25 9.90 0.25
C VAL A 82 -7.69 11.05 -0.56
N THR A 83 -6.71 11.74 -0.01
CA THR A 83 -5.95 12.76 -0.72
C THR A 83 -4.50 12.31 -0.82
N GLU A 84 -4.01 12.11 -2.03
CA GLU A 84 -2.63 11.72 -2.28
C GLU A 84 -1.95 12.76 -3.15
N ARG A 85 -0.79 13.27 -2.70
CA ARG A 85 -0.03 14.30 -3.41
C ARG A 85 1.45 13.96 -3.43
N GLN A 86 2.08 14.13 -4.58
CA GLN A 86 3.53 14.15 -4.64
C GLN A 86 4.05 15.46 -4.05
N ILE A 87 5.06 15.35 -3.19
CA ILE A 87 5.65 16.49 -2.48
C ILE A 87 7.15 16.58 -2.75
N SER A 88 7.75 17.72 -2.44
CA SER A 88 9.19 17.91 -2.54
C SER A 88 9.93 17.15 -1.44
N LYS A 89 11.22 16.82 -1.67
CA LYS A 89 12.10 16.24 -0.65
C LYS A 89 12.17 17.10 0.61
N ASN A 90 12.25 18.42 0.46
CA ASN A 90 12.36 19.33 1.60
C ASN A 90 11.09 19.28 2.47
N LEU A 91 9.91 19.30 1.85
CA LEU A 91 8.66 19.19 2.57
C LEU A 91 8.53 17.81 3.24
N TYR A 92 8.90 16.72 2.55
CA TYR A 92 8.94 15.38 3.14
C TYR A 92 9.80 15.35 4.41
N THR A 93 11.02 15.90 4.35
CA THR A 93 11.94 15.93 5.48
C THR A 93 11.40 16.75 6.65
N SER A 94 10.76 17.89 6.38
CA SER A 94 10.14 18.72 7.42
C SER A 94 8.96 18.00 8.09
N LEU A 95 8.11 17.33 7.30
CA LEU A 95 6.95 16.62 7.84
C LEU A 95 7.33 15.38 8.66
N LEU A 96 8.49 14.77 8.43
CA LEU A 96 8.97 13.64 9.26
C LEU A 96 9.11 14.01 10.75
N GLN A 97 9.26 15.27 11.09
CA GLN A 97 9.29 15.72 12.51
C GLN A 97 7.94 15.52 13.22
N GLN A 98 6.87 15.30 12.47
CA GLN A 98 5.53 15.00 12.97
C GLN A 98 5.24 13.48 13.00
N ALA A 99 6.27 12.65 12.90
CA ALA A 99 6.12 11.20 12.96
C ALA A 99 5.42 10.76 14.25
N ASP A 100 4.45 9.84 14.12
CA ASP A 100 3.73 9.27 15.26
C ASP A 100 4.72 8.47 16.14
N PRO A 101 4.93 8.86 17.41
CA PRO A 101 5.90 8.21 18.30
C PRO A 101 5.49 6.78 18.66
N TYR A 102 4.21 6.41 18.50
CA TYR A 102 3.70 5.07 18.78
C TYR A 102 3.79 4.13 17.58
N ARG A 103 4.30 4.62 16.44
CA ARG A 103 4.44 3.83 15.22
C ARG A 103 5.87 3.85 14.73
N GLN A 104 6.32 2.69 14.28
CA GLN A 104 7.61 2.56 13.63
C GLN A 104 7.46 2.72 12.11
N THR A 105 8.54 3.15 11.48
CA THR A 105 8.61 3.24 10.03
C THR A 105 8.58 1.84 9.41
N ILE A 106 7.80 1.69 8.35
CA ILE A 106 7.76 0.47 7.55
C ILE A 106 8.77 0.60 6.41
N GLU A 107 9.62 -0.41 6.29
CA GLU A 107 10.53 -0.57 5.17
C GLU A 107 10.24 -1.88 4.45
N LYS A 108 10.07 -1.82 3.15
CA LYS A 108 9.77 -2.99 2.32
C LYS A 108 10.25 -2.82 0.90
N THR A 109 10.54 -3.94 0.25
CA THR A 109 10.72 -4.03 -1.19
C THR A 109 9.40 -4.41 -1.81
N ARG A 110 8.92 -3.65 -2.79
CA ARG A 110 7.73 -3.96 -3.58
C ARG A 110 8.12 -4.43 -4.96
N CYS A 111 7.62 -5.59 -5.35
CA CYS A 111 7.64 -6.08 -6.71
C CYS A 111 6.24 -5.95 -7.31
N SER A 112 6.10 -5.16 -8.38
CA SER A 112 4.85 -5.01 -9.10
C SER A 112 4.93 -5.74 -10.42
N PHE A 113 3.95 -6.60 -10.73
CA PHE A 113 3.93 -7.40 -11.95
C PHE A 113 2.50 -7.70 -12.41
N ILE A 114 2.36 -8.16 -13.65
CA ILE A 114 1.09 -8.62 -14.22
C ILE A 114 1.22 -10.11 -14.50
N TRP A 115 0.23 -10.89 -14.06
CA TRP A 115 0.10 -12.31 -14.37
C TRP A 115 -1.31 -12.63 -14.87
N LYS A 116 -1.41 -13.20 -16.09
CA LYS A 116 -2.69 -13.53 -16.73
C LYS A 116 -3.72 -12.39 -16.70
N GLY A 117 -3.24 -11.16 -16.93
CA GLY A 117 -4.07 -9.96 -16.95
C GLY A 117 -4.42 -9.37 -15.58
N GLN A 118 -4.03 -10.02 -14.47
CA GLN A 118 -4.19 -9.48 -13.12
C GLN A 118 -2.91 -8.74 -12.68
N TYR A 119 -3.10 -7.59 -12.03
CA TYR A 119 -2.00 -6.82 -11.44
C TYR A 119 -1.78 -7.25 -9.99
N PHE A 120 -0.53 -7.46 -9.65
CA PHE A 120 -0.10 -7.87 -8.32
C PHE A 120 0.97 -6.93 -7.77
N GLU A 121 0.91 -6.72 -6.46
CA GLU A 121 1.95 -6.09 -5.66
C GLU A 121 2.43 -7.09 -4.62
N LEU A 122 3.71 -7.44 -4.67
CA LEU A 122 4.36 -8.33 -3.71
C LEU A 122 5.26 -7.50 -2.80
N ASP A 123 4.90 -7.39 -1.54
CA ASP A 123 5.62 -6.64 -0.52
C ASP A 123 6.43 -7.58 0.37
N SER A 124 7.75 -7.46 0.31
CA SER A 124 8.69 -8.15 1.22
C SER A 124 9.11 -7.19 2.31
N TYR A 125 8.68 -7.43 3.54
CA TYR A 125 8.91 -6.53 4.67
C TYR A 125 10.30 -6.70 5.27
N LYS A 126 10.97 -5.56 5.53
CA LYS A 126 12.25 -5.46 6.23
C LYS A 126 12.02 -5.03 7.68
N THR A 127 11.14 -4.04 7.88
CA THR A 127 10.75 -3.48 9.17
C THR A 127 9.29 -3.02 9.09
N PRO A 128 8.45 -3.28 10.11
CA PRO A 128 8.63 -4.23 11.21
C PRO A 128 8.66 -5.67 10.71
N CYS A 129 8.07 -6.58 10.94
CA CYS A 129 7.76 -7.93 10.44
C CYS A 129 8.77 -8.49 9.40
N LYS A 130 10.07 -8.44 9.72
CA LYS A 130 11.13 -8.96 8.82
C LYS A 130 10.83 -10.38 8.36
N GLY A 131 10.87 -10.58 7.04
CA GLY A 131 10.62 -11.88 6.41
C GLY A 131 9.15 -12.15 6.05
N LEU A 132 8.22 -11.28 6.48
CA LEU A 132 6.83 -11.36 6.01
C LEU A 132 6.76 -10.95 4.54
N VAL A 133 6.06 -11.75 3.74
CA VAL A 133 5.80 -11.49 2.33
C VAL A 133 4.30 -11.50 2.09
N ILE A 134 3.77 -10.36 1.65
CA ILE A 134 2.34 -10.18 1.36
C ILE A 134 2.16 -9.93 -0.13
N LEU A 135 1.30 -10.75 -0.76
CA LEU A 135 0.79 -10.51 -2.10
C LEU A 135 -0.53 -9.76 -1.99
N GLU A 136 -0.64 -8.65 -2.71
CA GLU A 136 -1.85 -7.85 -2.81
C GLU A 136 -2.31 -7.78 -4.26
N THR A 137 -3.61 -7.94 -4.51
CA THR A 137 -4.24 -7.68 -5.80
C THR A 137 -5.53 -6.90 -5.62
N LYS A 138 -5.80 -6.02 -6.57
CA LYS A 138 -7.01 -5.19 -6.65
C LYS A 138 -7.76 -5.56 -7.92
N ASP A 139 -8.97 -5.06 -8.04
CA ASP A 139 -9.81 -5.23 -9.26
C ASP A 139 -10.16 -6.69 -9.61
N VAL A 140 -10.24 -7.56 -8.59
CA VAL A 140 -10.82 -8.89 -8.77
C VAL A 140 -12.33 -8.76 -8.58
N ALA A 141 -13.11 -9.14 -9.60
CA ALA A 141 -14.57 -9.07 -9.53
C ALA A 141 -15.11 -9.94 -8.39
N GLU A 142 -16.24 -9.53 -7.82
CA GLU A 142 -16.89 -10.30 -6.78
C GLU A 142 -17.25 -11.70 -7.31
N GLY A 143 -16.85 -12.74 -6.56
CA GLY A 143 -17.01 -14.14 -6.96
C GLY A 143 -15.95 -14.67 -7.93
N GLU A 144 -15.05 -13.84 -8.46
CA GLU A 144 -13.94 -14.29 -9.29
C GLU A 144 -12.77 -14.81 -8.44
N ALA A 145 -12.19 -15.93 -8.84
CA ALA A 145 -11.03 -16.50 -8.18
C ALA A 145 -9.74 -15.80 -8.63
N VAL A 146 -8.84 -15.55 -7.67
CA VAL A 146 -7.50 -15.05 -7.97
C VAL A 146 -6.68 -16.15 -8.66
N LYS A 147 -6.06 -15.83 -9.79
CA LYS A 147 -5.18 -16.75 -10.55
C LYS A 147 -3.75 -16.52 -10.10
N PHE A 148 -3.28 -17.35 -9.17
CA PHE A 148 -1.92 -17.23 -8.64
C PHE A 148 -0.86 -17.67 -9.64
N PRO A 149 0.29 -16.96 -9.69
CA PRO A 149 1.47 -17.40 -10.42
C PRO A 149 2.05 -18.70 -9.83
N PRO A 150 2.60 -19.60 -10.66
CA PRO A 150 3.15 -20.88 -10.19
C PRO A 150 4.45 -20.71 -9.35
N PHE A 151 5.10 -19.56 -9.44
CA PHE A 151 6.27 -19.22 -8.63
C PHE A 151 5.92 -18.64 -7.23
N LEU A 152 4.63 -18.63 -6.87
CA LEU A 152 4.17 -18.25 -5.54
C LEU A 152 3.38 -19.39 -4.90
N ARG A 153 3.72 -19.70 -3.65
CA ARG A 153 2.92 -20.59 -2.80
C ARG A 153 2.12 -19.74 -1.82
N VAL A 154 0.80 -19.80 -1.91
CA VAL A 154 -0.09 -19.14 -0.96
C VAL A 154 -0.07 -19.92 0.35
N LEU A 155 0.20 -19.24 1.46
CA LEU A 155 0.22 -19.81 2.79
C LEU A 155 -1.07 -19.52 3.55
N GLU A 156 -1.59 -18.29 3.43
CA GLU A 156 -2.77 -17.83 4.16
C GLU A 156 -3.50 -16.72 3.38
N ASP A 157 -4.83 -16.77 3.37
CA ASP A 157 -5.66 -15.63 2.93
C ASP A 157 -5.91 -14.71 4.13
N ILE A 158 -5.40 -13.49 4.03
CA ILE A 158 -5.51 -12.47 5.08
C ILE A 158 -6.37 -11.28 4.65
N THR A 159 -7.21 -11.47 3.62
CA THR A 159 -8.14 -10.46 3.13
C THR A 159 -9.05 -9.97 4.27
N GLY A 160 -9.15 -8.65 4.44
CA GLY A 160 -9.93 -8.04 5.52
C GLY A 160 -9.34 -8.16 6.93
N ASN A 161 -8.24 -8.91 7.12
CA ASN A 161 -7.58 -9.03 8.42
C ASN A 161 -6.79 -7.75 8.75
N LYS A 162 -7.37 -6.94 9.64
CA LYS A 162 -6.83 -5.63 10.02
C LYS A 162 -5.42 -5.69 10.64
N ARG A 163 -5.02 -6.85 11.19
CA ARG A 163 -3.67 -7.03 11.74
C ARG A 163 -2.58 -6.78 10.69
N TYR A 164 -2.86 -7.12 9.42
CA TYR A 164 -1.93 -6.98 8.30
C TYR A 164 -2.10 -5.66 7.53
N TYR A 165 -2.86 -4.71 8.05
CA TYR A 165 -2.86 -3.36 7.50
C TYR A 165 -1.59 -2.64 7.96
N ASN A 166 -0.92 -1.97 7.02
CA ASN A 166 0.34 -1.28 7.32
C ASN A 166 0.24 -0.37 8.55
N TYR A 167 -0.88 0.32 8.71
CA TYR A 167 -1.14 1.20 9.86
C TYR A 167 -1.08 0.45 11.20
N ASN A 168 -1.61 -0.76 11.24
CA ASN A 168 -1.62 -1.59 12.44
C ASN A 168 -0.29 -2.32 12.64
N MET A 169 0.34 -2.80 11.56
CA MET A 169 1.67 -3.41 11.63
C MET A 169 2.76 -2.42 12.09
N ALA A 170 2.56 -1.13 11.88
CA ALA A 170 3.49 -0.09 12.35
C ALA A 170 3.43 0.16 13.86
N LEU A 171 2.42 -0.31 14.59
CA LEU A 171 2.35 -0.16 16.05
C LEU A 171 3.57 -0.78 16.73
N LYS A 172 4.11 -0.04 17.72
CA LYS A 172 5.24 -0.47 18.57
C LYS A 172 4.80 -1.39 19.68
#